data_94da3e9faa3900cbecee41fb59a2ae78
#
_entry.id   94da3e9faa3900cbecee41fb59a2ae78
#
_cell.length_a   1.000
_cell.length_b   1.000
_cell.length_c   1.000
_cell.angle_alpha   90.00
_cell.angle_beta   90.00
_cell.angle_gamma   90.00
#
_symmetry.space_group_name_H-M   'P 1'
#
loop_
_entity.id
_entity.type
_entity.pdbx_description
1 polymer ?
#
loop_
_entity_poly.entity_id
_entity_poly.type
_entity_poly.pdbx_seq_one_letter_code
_entity_poly.pdbx_strand_id
1 'polypeptide(L)'
;TAGIMRADMDEYDADPTAYTQSLGCWHGFIGQQKLIAIKKHFGTTKKKYLYLSGWMVAALRSEFGPLPDQSMHEKTSVAALIAELYTFLRQADARELAGLFRQLDAAQGDAKAAIKVQIDNFETHVVPIIADIDAGFGNAEATYLMAKQMIEAGACCIQIENQVSDEKQCGHQDGKVTVPHSDFLAKINAVRYAFLELGIDEGVIVVRTDS
;
A
#
# COMPACT_ATOMS: atom_id res chain seq x y z
N THR A 1 4.45 -7.75 4.76
CA THR A 1 3.32 -7.58 3.79
C THR A 1 3.72 -7.99 2.37
N ALA A 2 4.98 -7.79 1.92
CA ALA A 2 5.44 -8.20 0.58
C ALA A 2 5.26 -9.71 0.36
N GLY A 3 5.71 -10.56 1.28
CA GLY A 3 5.52 -12.01 1.19
C GLY A 3 4.06 -12.46 1.15
N ILE A 4 3.15 -11.74 1.85
CA ILE A 4 1.71 -12.00 1.76
C ILE A 4 1.22 -11.73 0.33
N MET A 5 1.59 -10.58 -0.24
CA MET A 5 1.18 -10.22 -1.60
C MET A 5 1.73 -11.19 -2.65
N ARG A 6 2.98 -11.63 -2.49
CA ARG A 6 3.59 -12.62 -3.38
C ARG A 6 2.85 -13.97 -3.32
N ALA A 7 2.57 -14.47 -2.12
CA ALA A 7 1.82 -15.71 -1.96
C ALA A 7 0.40 -15.62 -2.54
N ASP A 8 -0.26 -14.47 -2.41
CA ASP A 8 -1.57 -14.24 -3.03
C ASP A 8 -1.50 -14.22 -4.57
N MET A 9 -0.40 -13.70 -5.15
CA MET A 9 -0.17 -13.75 -6.60
C MET A 9 0.07 -15.18 -7.09
N ASP A 10 0.90 -15.95 -6.39
CA ASP A 10 1.18 -17.35 -6.71
C ASP A 10 -0.10 -18.20 -6.64
N GLU A 11 -0.98 -17.92 -5.66
CA GLU A 11 -2.29 -18.59 -5.57
C GLU A 11 -3.19 -18.21 -6.74
N TYR A 12 -3.22 -16.94 -7.16
CA TYR A 12 -3.99 -16.48 -8.31
C TYR A 12 -3.49 -17.11 -9.62
N ASP A 13 -2.17 -17.25 -9.78
CA ASP A 13 -1.58 -17.90 -10.95
C ASP A 13 -1.96 -19.39 -11.02
N ALA A 14 -2.09 -20.05 -9.88
CA ALA A 14 -2.53 -21.46 -9.79
C ALA A 14 -4.06 -21.61 -9.94
N ASP A 15 -4.83 -20.66 -9.42
CA ASP A 15 -6.30 -20.63 -9.50
C ASP A 15 -6.80 -19.20 -9.74
N PRO A 16 -7.13 -18.82 -10.99
CA PRO A 16 -7.59 -17.47 -11.32
C PRO A 16 -8.93 -17.07 -10.67
N THR A 17 -9.61 -17.98 -9.97
CA THR A 17 -10.78 -17.64 -9.15
C THR A 17 -10.40 -17.09 -7.77
N ALA A 18 -9.17 -17.30 -7.32
CA ALA A 18 -8.60 -16.70 -6.11
C ALA A 18 -8.22 -15.24 -6.41
N TYR A 19 -9.07 -14.31 -6.03
CA TYR A 19 -8.83 -12.88 -6.26
C TYR A 19 -8.55 -12.11 -4.97
N THR A 20 -7.86 -10.99 -5.12
CA THR A 20 -7.65 -10.01 -4.06
C THR A 20 -8.46 -8.75 -4.34
N GLN A 21 -8.72 -7.97 -3.30
CA GLN A 21 -9.45 -6.71 -3.42
C GLN A 21 -8.60 -5.56 -2.89
N SER A 22 -8.31 -4.58 -3.74
CA SER A 22 -7.70 -3.33 -3.33
C SER A 22 -8.76 -2.28 -2.98
N LEU A 23 -8.49 -1.54 -1.91
CA LEU A 23 -9.37 -0.52 -1.36
C LEU A 23 -8.67 0.83 -1.46
N GLY A 24 -9.22 1.75 -2.22
CA GLY A 24 -8.70 3.12 -2.28
C GLY A 24 -8.63 3.76 -0.89
N CYS A 25 -7.50 4.37 -0.56
CA CYS A 25 -7.27 4.99 0.73
C CYS A 25 -6.45 6.28 0.59
N TRP A 26 -6.80 7.30 1.35
CA TRP A 26 -6.19 8.63 1.34
C TRP A 26 -6.07 9.25 2.73
N HIS A 27 -6.45 8.51 3.79
CA HIS A 27 -6.38 8.98 5.16
C HIS A 27 -6.22 7.78 6.13
N GLY A 28 -5.31 7.90 7.10
CA GLY A 28 -4.99 6.81 8.03
C GLY A 28 -6.18 6.34 8.86
N PHE A 29 -6.94 7.26 9.44
CA PHE A 29 -8.14 6.90 10.21
C PHE A 29 -9.20 6.19 9.36
N ILE A 30 -9.45 6.67 8.15
CA ILE A 30 -10.43 6.03 7.24
C ILE A 30 -9.96 4.63 6.86
N GLY A 31 -8.66 4.45 6.55
CA GLY A 31 -8.08 3.14 6.29
C GLY A 31 -8.25 2.19 7.46
N GLN A 32 -7.96 2.64 8.67
CA GLN A 32 -8.18 1.88 9.90
C GLN A 32 -9.64 1.44 10.05
N GLN A 33 -10.59 2.37 9.90
CA GLN A 33 -12.02 2.06 10.04
C GLN A 33 -12.52 1.08 8.98
N LYS A 34 -12.03 1.19 7.74
CA LYS A 34 -12.33 0.21 6.66
C LYS A 34 -11.88 -1.19 7.06
N LEU A 35 -10.65 -1.36 7.53
CA LEU A 35 -10.11 -2.68 7.88
C LEU A 35 -10.80 -3.26 9.13
N ILE A 36 -11.12 -2.44 10.14
CA ILE A 36 -11.91 -2.85 11.30
C ILE A 36 -13.30 -3.35 10.86
N ALA A 37 -13.98 -2.60 10.01
CA ALA A 37 -15.30 -2.99 9.51
C ALA A 37 -15.24 -4.30 8.69
N ILE A 38 -14.25 -4.44 7.81
CA ILE A 38 -14.03 -5.64 7.00
C ILE A 38 -13.79 -6.85 7.90
N LYS A 39 -12.87 -6.76 8.86
CA LYS A 39 -12.60 -7.85 9.80
C LYS A 39 -13.84 -8.24 10.58
N LYS A 40 -14.62 -7.25 11.05
CA LYS A 40 -15.86 -7.47 11.79
C LYS A 40 -16.92 -8.20 10.95
N HIS A 41 -17.08 -7.83 9.67
CA HIS A 41 -18.16 -8.35 8.82
C HIS A 41 -17.79 -9.64 8.10
N PHE A 42 -16.53 -9.82 7.71
CA PHE A 42 -16.05 -10.99 6.95
C PHE A 42 -15.22 -11.95 7.80
N GLY A 43 -14.89 -11.60 9.04
CA GLY A 43 -14.06 -12.42 9.92
C GLY A 43 -12.57 -12.39 9.59
N THR A 44 -12.15 -11.70 8.53
CA THR A 44 -10.78 -11.69 8.03
C THR A 44 -10.45 -10.43 7.26
N THR A 45 -9.17 -10.04 7.26
CA THR A 45 -8.58 -9.02 6.36
C THR A 45 -7.77 -9.65 5.22
N LYS A 46 -7.66 -10.98 5.16
CA LYS A 46 -6.94 -11.67 4.08
C LYS A 46 -7.49 -11.28 2.72
N LYS A 47 -6.61 -11.28 1.70
CA LYS A 47 -6.95 -10.87 0.33
C LYS A 47 -7.46 -9.43 0.20
N LYS A 48 -7.17 -8.56 1.17
CA LYS A 48 -7.46 -7.13 1.14
C LYS A 48 -6.17 -6.33 1.11
N TYR A 49 -6.11 -5.34 0.22
CA TYR A 49 -4.98 -4.43 0.07
C TYR A 49 -5.47 -2.99 0.22
N LEU A 50 -4.59 -2.10 0.59
CA LEU A 50 -4.83 -0.65 0.50
C LEU A 50 -4.08 -0.10 -0.71
N TYR A 51 -4.79 0.66 -1.55
CA TYR A 51 -4.23 1.35 -2.70
C TYR A 51 -4.21 2.86 -2.46
N LEU A 52 -3.02 3.43 -2.54
CA LEU A 52 -2.78 4.86 -2.38
C LEU A 52 -2.57 5.48 -3.75
N SER A 53 -3.66 6.01 -4.30
CA SER A 53 -3.68 6.62 -5.62
C SER A 53 -3.05 8.01 -5.61
N GLY A 54 -2.18 8.32 -6.56
CA GLY A 54 -1.64 9.65 -6.80
C GLY A 54 -2.75 10.69 -7.01
N TRP A 55 -3.80 10.34 -7.75
CA TRP A 55 -4.99 11.19 -7.91
C TRP A 55 -5.63 11.59 -6.59
N MET A 56 -5.86 10.63 -5.67
CA MET A 56 -6.47 10.92 -4.36
C MET A 56 -5.54 11.77 -3.49
N VAL A 57 -4.24 11.52 -3.56
CA VAL A 57 -3.24 12.33 -2.82
C VAL A 57 -3.22 13.75 -3.36
N ALA A 58 -3.17 13.95 -4.67
CA ALA A 58 -3.20 15.28 -5.28
C ALA A 58 -4.47 16.06 -4.89
N ALA A 59 -5.64 15.42 -4.93
CA ALA A 59 -6.92 16.06 -4.65
C ALA A 59 -7.15 16.36 -3.17
N LEU A 60 -6.61 15.55 -2.25
CA LEU A 60 -7.03 15.55 -0.84
C LEU A 60 -5.90 15.78 0.16
N ARG A 61 -4.64 15.68 -0.23
CA ARG A 61 -3.48 15.72 0.69
C ARG A 61 -2.43 16.75 0.34
N SER A 62 -2.53 17.44 -0.79
CA SER A 62 -1.58 18.49 -1.16
C SER A 62 -1.65 19.69 -0.22
N GLU A 63 -0.50 20.24 0.18
CA GLU A 63 -0.39 21.47 0.95
C GLU A 63 -0.86 22.70 0.16
N PHE A 64 -0.89 22.62 -1.17
CA PHE A 64 -1.38 23.69 -2.06
C PHE A 64 -2.91 23.70 -2.23
N GLY A 65 -3.63 22.85 -1.49
CA GLY A 65 -5.05 22.61 -1.68
C GLY A 65 -5.33 21.54 -2.77
N PRO A 66 -6.59 21.36 -3.19
CA PRO A 66 -6.94 20.35 -4.20
C PRO A 66 -6.23 20.59 -5.53
N LEU A 67 -5.46 19.61 -5.98
CA LEU A 67 -4.72 19.63 -7.24
C LEU A 67 -5.27 18.58 -8.21
N PRO A 68 -5.13 18.80 -9.53
CA PRO A 68 -5.38 17.77 -10.53
C PRO A 68 -4.32 16.66 -10.43
N ASP A 69 -4.63 15.52 -11.03
CA ASP A 69 -3.75 14.35 -11.11
C ASP A 69 -2.63 14.55 -12.16
N GLN A 70 -1.66 15.37 -11.81
CA GLN A 70 -0.55 15.80 -12.68
C GLN A 70 0.81 15.82 -11.96
N SER A 71 0.98 15.02 -10.93
CA SER A 71 2.22 14.92 -10.13
C SER A 71 2.72 16.27 -9.57
N MET A 72 1.81 17.20 -9.30
CA MET A 72 2.15 18.53 -8.77
C MET A 72 2.16 18.56 -7.23
N HIS A 73 1.65 17.54 -6.56
CA HIS A 73 1.69 17.45 -5.11
C HIS A 73 3.11 17.19 -4.61
N GLU A 74 3.34 17.40 -3.34
CA GLU A 74 4.65 17.23 -2.71
C GLU A 74 5.13 15.78 -2.85
N LYS A 75 6.37 15.59 -3.26
CA LYS A 75 6.97 14.26 -3.49
C LYS A 75 6.87 13.34 -2.26
N THR A 76 6.85 13.90 -1.06
CA THR A 76 6.81 13.16 0.21
C THR A 76 5.40 12.79 0.66
N SER A 77 4.34 13.31 0.02
CA SER A 77 2.95 13.15 0.47
C SER A 77 2.50 11.70 0.53
N VAL A 78 2.86 10.88 -0.46
CA VAL A 78 2.50 9.45 -0.48
C VAL A 78 3.22 8.69 0.62
N ALA A 79 4.52 8.91 0.81
CA ALA A 79 5.28 8.27 1.88
C ALA A 79 4.76 8.65 3.28
N ALA A 80 4.39 9.91 3.49
CA ALA A 80 3.77 10.37 4.73
C ALA A 80 2.41 9.69 4.99
N LEU A 81 1.59 9.52 3.94
CA LEU A 81 0.32 8.80 4.04
C LEU A 81 0.52 7.30 4.36
N ILE A 82 1.53 6.64 3.78
CA ILE A 82 1.87 5.25 4.09
C ILE A 82 2.21 5.13 5.59
N ALA A 83 3.08 5.97 6.11
CA ALA A 83 3.48 5.97 7.51
C ALA A 83 2.29 6.24 8.45
N GLU A 84 1.41 7.17 8.09
CA GLU A 84 0.16 7.45 8.81
C GLU A 84 -0.74 6.21 8.85
N LEU A 85 -1.01 5.59 7.71
CA LEU A 85 -1.82 4.36 7.62
C LEU A 85 -1.25 3.25 8.48
N TYR A 86 0.04 2.99 8.37
CA TYR A 86 0.71 1.95 9.15
C TYR A 86 0.51 2.17 10.66
N THR A 87 0.66 3.43 11.12
CA THR A 87 0.42 3.81 12.51
C THR A 87 -1.01 3.52 12.95
N PHE A 88 -1.99 3.93 12.15
CA PHE A 88 -3.41 3.71 12.47
C PHE A 88 -3.81 2.22 12.48
N LEU A 89 -3.29 1.43 11.55
CA LEU A 89 -3.56 -0.01 11.48
C LEU A 89 -2.97 -0.74 12.69
N ARG A 90 -1.73 -0.41 13.08
CA ARG A 90 -1.11 -0.95 14.30
C ARG A 90 -1.83 -0.54 15.58
N GLN A 91 -2.42 0.66 15.63
CA GLN A 91 -3.27 1.07 16.74
C GLN A 91 -4.54 0.22 16.82
N ALA A 92 -5.13 -0.18 15.71
CA ALA A 92 -6.27 -1.10 15.71
C ALA A 92 -5.87 -2.46 16.31
N ASP A 93 -4.74 -3.02 15.89
CA ASP A 93 -4.19 -4.26 16.47
C ASP A 93 -3.97 -4.13 17.99
N ALA A 94 -3.32 -3.06 18.41
CA ALA A 94 -3.03 -2.84 19.82
C ALA A 94 -4.31 -2.75 20.68
N ARG A 95 -5.36 -2.09 20.17
CA ARG A 95 -6.66 -1.98 20.86
C ARG A 95 -7.36 -3.32 20.96
N GLU A 96 -7.41 -4.10 19.88
CA GLU A 96 -8.05 -5.42 19.87
C GLU A 96 -7.32 -6.37 20.80
N LEU A 97 -5.98 -6.47 20.70
CA LEU A 97 -5.17 -7.30 21.58
C LEU A 97 -5.31 -6.90 23.05
N ALA A 98 -5.25 -5.61 23.37
CA ALA A 98 -5.48 -5.15 24.74
C ALA A 98 -6.87 -5.53 25.27
N GLY A 99 -7.88 -5.57 24.40
CA GLY A 99 -9.22 -6.09 24.73
C GLY A 99 -9.20 -7.57 25.06
N LEU A 100 -8.55 -8.38 24.23
CA LEU A 100 -8.40 -9.83 24.43
C LEU A 100 -7.62 -10.15 25.70
N PHE A 101 -6.53 -9.46 25.98
CA PHE A 101 -5.75 -9.67 27.21
C PHE A 101 -6.55 -9.32 28.47
N ARG A 102 -7.32 -8.21 28.47
CA ARG A 102 -8.23 -7.90 29.60
C ARG A 102 -9.29 -8.99 29.81
N GLN A 103 -9.85 -9.53 28.74
CA GLN A 103 -10.80 -10.65 28.83
C GLN A 103 -10.10 -11.92 29.36
N LEU A 104 -8.86 -12.19 28.93
CA LEU A 104 -8.06 -13.32 29.38
C LEU A 104 -7.81 -13.28 30.90
N ASP A 105 -7.51 -12.06 31.42
CA ASP A 105 -7.24 -11.87 32.85
C ASP A 105 -8.51 -12.11 33.70
N ALA A 106 -9.68 -11.77 33.18
CA ALA A 106 -10.94 -11.95 33.87
C ALA A 106 -11.55 -13.35 33.71
N ALA A 107 -11.12 -14.15 32.73
CA ALA A 107 -11.71 -15.44 32.39
C ALA A 107 -11.10 -16.59 33.16
N GLN A 108 -11.88 -17.69 33.34
CA GLN A 108 -11.47 -18.93 33.94
C GLN A 108 -11.92 -20.13 33.10
N GLY A 109 -11.31 -21.31 33.34
CA GLY A 109 -11.69 -22.57 32.71
C GLY A 109 -11.65 -22.49 31.16
N ASP A 110 -12.65 -23.05 30.51
CA ASP A 110 -12.75 -23.16 29.04
C ASP A 110 -12.81 -21.80 28.35
N ALA A 111 -13.41 -20.79 28.98
CA ALA A 111 -13.44 -19.43 28.45
C ALA A 111 -12.01 -18.84 28.33
N LYS A 112 -11.16 -19.09 29.31
CA LYS A 112 -9.75 -18.66 29.27
C LYS A 112 -8.98 -19.35 28.16
N ALA A 113 -9.21 -20.63 27.93
CA ALA A 113 -8.59 -21.40 26.86
C ALA A 113 -9.04 -20.87 25.47
N ALA A 114 -10.32 -20.59 25.28
CA ALA A 114 -10.85 -20.03 24.03
C ALA A 114 -10.25 -18.66 23.69
N ILE A 115 -10.07 -17.78 24.69
CA ILE A 115 -9.45 -16.46 24.47
C ILE A 115 -7.96 -16.59 24.10
N LYS A 116 -7.23 -17.55 24.73
CA LYS A 116 -5.84 -17.83 24.33
C LYS A 116 -5.74 -18.21 22.86
N VAL A 117 -6.62 -19.08 22.38
CA VAL A 117 -6.68 -19.47 20.96
C VAL A 117 -6.94 -18.27 20.05
N GLN A 118 -7.78 -17.32 20.48
CA GLN A 118 -8.00 -16.08 19.71
C GLN A 118 -6.75 -15.20 19.66
N ILE A 119 -6.00 -15.10 20.75
CA ILE A 119 -4.74 -14.35 20.80
C ILE A 119 -3.67 -15.04 19.93
N ASP A 120 -3.52 -16.36 20.05
CA ASP A 120 -2.52 -17.12 19.30
C ASP A 120 -2.78 -17.10 17.77
N ASN A 121 -4.03 -17.01 17.37
CA ASN A 121 -4.45 -16.89 15.96
C ASN A 121 -4.82 -15.46 15.56
N PHE A 122 -4.33 -14.46 16.28
CA PHE A 122 -4.66 -13.07 16.00
C PHE A 122 -4.27 -12.68 14.58
N GLU A 123 -5.24 -12.19 13.82
CA GLU A 123 -5.02 -11.64 12.48
C GLU A 123 -4.87 -10.12 12.55
N THR A 124 -3.75 -9.61 12.05
CA THR A 124 -3.45 -8.17 12.03
C THR A 124 -4.36 -7.40 11.07
N HIS A 125 -4.57 -6.12 11.37
CA HIS A 125 -5.18 -5.16 10.42
C HIS A 125 -4.17 -4.61 9.41
N VAL A 126 -2.88 -4.91 9.58
CA VAL A 126 -1.84 -4.46 8.65
C VAL A 126 -1.86 -5.35 7.41
N VAL A 127 -2.44 -4.81 6.34
CA VAL A 127 -2.54 -5.46 5.03
C VAL A 127 -1.49 -4.91 4.06
N PRO A 128 -1.24 -5.57 2.90
CA PRO A 128 -0.39 -5.03 1.85
C PRO A 128 -0.83 -3.63 1.40
N ILE A 129 0.16 -2.73 1.22
CA ILE A 129 -0.05 -1.36 0.74
C ILE A 129 0.60 -1.24 -0.63
N ILE A 130 -0.21 -0.86 -1.62
CA ILE A 130 0.21 -0.50 -2.98
C ILE A 130 0.31 1.03 -3.04
N ALA A 131 1.48 1.56 -3.34
CA ALA A 131 1.74 2.98 -3.43
C ALA A 131 1.94 3.41 -4.89
N ASP A 132 1.22 4.43 -5.31
CA ASP A 132 1.36 5.05 -6.61
C ASP A 132 2.52 6.07 -6.57
N ILE A 133 3.53 5.84 -7.40
CA ILE A 133 4.68 6.75 -7.57
C ILE A 133 4.54 7.60 -8.83
N ASP A 134 3.34 7.63 -9.44
CA ASP A 134 3.10 8.30 -10.72
C ASP A 134 4.15 7.88 -11.77
N ALA A 135 4.76 8.84 -12.46
CA ALA A 135 5.84 8.62 -13.42
C ALA A 135 7.26 8.64 -12.77
N GLY A 136 7.36 8.55 -11.44
CA GLY A 136 8.63 8.51 -10.70
C GLY A 136 9.17 9.87 -10.26
N PHE A 137 8.45 10.98 -10.47
CA PHE A 137 8.82 12.34 -10.06
C PHE A 137 10.18 12.84 -10.58
N GLY A 138 10.61 12.36 -11.74
CA GLY A 138 11.86 12.75 -12.37
C GLY A 138 12.54 11.59 -13.12
N ASN A 139 13.86 11.55 -13.08
CA ASN A 139 14.70 10.48 -13.68
C ASN A 139 14.76 9.23 -12.76
N ALA A 140 15.59 8.26 -13.15
CA ALA A 140 15.75 7.00 -12.39
C ALA A 140 16.26 7.23 -10.96
N GLU A 141 17.16 8.17 -10.74
CA GLU A 141 17.69 8.50 -9.40
C GLU A 141 16.61 9.09 -8.51
N ALA A 142 15.78 10.00 -9.04
CA ALA A 142 14.63 10.55 -8.31
C ALA A 142 13.62 9.45 -7.97
N THR A 143 13.34 8.56 -8.93
CA THR A 143 12.46 7.39 -8.75
C THR A 143 12.98 6.46 -7.66
N TYR A 144 14.30 6.19 -7.63
CA TYR A 144 14.91 5.38 -6.57
C TYR A 144 14.70 5.99 -5.18
N LEU A 145 15.00 7.29 -5.02
CA LEU A 145 14.84 7.96 -3.73
C LEU A 145 13.40 7.94 -3.23
N MET A 146 12.44 8.17 -4.12
CA MET A 146 11.02 8.15 -3.79
C MET A 146 10.55 6.73 -3.45
N ALA A 147 10.89 5.73 -4.27
CA ALA A 147 10.53 4.35 -4.01
C ALA A 147 11.10 3.88 -2.66
N LYS A 148 12.37 4.16 -2.38
CA LYS A 148 13.00 3.84 -1.10
C LYS A 148 12.24 4.41 0.07
N GLN A 149 11.90 5.70 0.03
CA GLN A 149 11.15 6.36 1.09
C GLN A 149 9.75 5.75 1.30
N MET A 150 9.04 5.40 0.21
CA MET A 150 7.73 4.74 0.28
C MET A 150 7.83 3.33 0.87
N ILE A 151 8.86 2.56 0.49
CA ILE A 151 9.11 1.21 0.99
C ILE A 151 9.47 1.25 2.49
N GLU A 152 10.36 2.16 2.91
CA GLU A 152 10.71 2.38 4.32
C GLU A 152 9.48 2.77 5.15
N ALA A 153 8.55 3.54 4.57
CA ALA A 153 7.29 3.89 5.22
C ALA A 153 6.32 2.70 5.35
N GLY A 154 6.51 1.62 4.59
CA GLY A 154 5.72 0.37 4.70
C GLY A 154 5.03 -0.11 3.43
N ALA A 155 5.23 0.52 2.26
CA ALA A 155 4.72 0.01 0.99
C ALA A 155 5.42 -1.30 0.63
N CYS A 156 4.65 -2.28 0.16
CA CYS A 156 5.18 -3.55 -0.33
C CYS A 156 5.01 -3.70 -1.85
N CYS A 157 4.32 -2.76 -2.45
CA CYS A 157 4.12 -2.69 -3.89
C CYS A 157 4.20 -1.23 -4.34
N ILE A 158 4.95 -0.98 -5.41
CA ILE A 158 5.06 0.32 -6.05
C ILE A 158 4.45 0.22 -7.44
N GLN A 159 3.47 1.08 -7.73
CA GLN A 159 2.91 1.24 -9.07
C GLN A 159 3.60 2.41 -9.75
N ILE A 160 4.09 2.20 -10.96
CA ILE A 160 4.78 3.21 -11.77
C ILE A 160 4.25 3.21 -13.20
N GLU A 161 4.15 4.39 -13.81
CA GLU A 161 3.70 4.56 -15.20
C GLU A 161 4.78 5.18 -16.10
N ASN A 162 4.64 4.98 -17.43
CA ASN A 162 5.64 5.37 -18.41
C ASN A 162 5.51 6.81 -18.94
N GLN A 163 4.76 7.67 -18.25
CA GLN A 163 4.64 9.08 -18.64
C GLN A 163 5.92 9.88 -18.34
N VAL A 164 6.11 10.99 -19.03
CA VAL A 164 7.09 12.02 -18.67
C VAL A 164 6.65 12.68 -17.38
N SER A 165 7.52 12.75 -16.35
CA SER A 165 7.13 13.13 -14.99
C SER A 165 6.56 14.55 -14.88
N ASP A 166 7.12 15.50 -15.59
CA ASP A 166 6.70 16.92 -15.58
C ASP A 166 5.61 17.25 -16.60
N GLU A 167 5.22 16.28 -17.44
CA GLU A 167 4.10 16.37 -18.37
C GLU A 167 2.98 15.36 -18.05
N LYS A 168 3.02 14.78 -16.85
CA LYS A 168 2.08 13.75 -16.41
C LYS A 168 0.64 14.25 -16.44
N GLN A 169 -0.23 13.46 -17.05
CA GLN A 169 -1.67 13.67 -17.10
C GLN A 169 -2.41 12.53 -16.41
N CYS A 170 -3.62 12.81 -15.92
CA CYS A 170 -4.52 11.75 -15.46
C CYS A 170 -4.76 10.72 -16.57
N GLY A 171 -4.79 9.44 -16.20
CA GLY A 171 -4.99 8.33 -17.15
C GLY A 171 -6.25 8.46 -18.02
N HIS A 172 -7.26 9.22 -17.57
CA HIS A 172 -8.50 9.48 -18.32
C HIS A 172 -8.40 10.65 -19.30
N GLN A 173 -7.30 11.40 -19.31
CA GLN A 173 -7.09 12.54 -20.18
C GLN A 173 -6.29 12.14 -21.43
N ASP A 174 -6.54 12.88 -22.53
CA ASP A 174 -5.74 12.79 -23.74
C ASP A 174 -4.44 13.59 -23.62
N GLY A 175 -3.51 13.38 -24.56
CA GLY A 175 -2.26 14.15 -24.64
C GLY A 175 -1.17 13.69 -23.67
N LYS A 176 -1.24 12.45 -23.21
CA LYS A 176 -0.15 11.84 -22.40
C LYS A 176 1.13 11.73 -23.23
N VAL A 177 2.25 12.13 -22.64
CA VAL A 177 3.59 12.00 -23.22
C VAL A 177 4.35 10.90 -22.51
N THR A 178 4.85 9.92 -23.25
CA THR A 178 5.56 8.78 -22.70
C THR A 178 7.07 8.90 -22.89
N VAL A 179 7.83 8.35 -21.94
CA VAL A 179 9.29 8.26 -22.04
C VAL A 179 9.73 7.12 -22.96
N PRO A 180 10.95 7.16 -23.54
CA PRO A 180 11.53 6.00 -24.21
C PRO A 180 11.55 4.75 -23.32
N HIS A 181 11.44 3.56 -23.93
CA HIS A 181 11.46 2.29 -23.20
C HIS A 181 12.69 2.11 -22.31
N SER A 182 13.87 2.55 -22.79
CA SER A 182 15.13 2.50 -22.01
C SER A 182 15.02 3.28 -20.70
N ASP A 183 14.41 4.45 -20.74
CA ASP A 183 14.27 5.33 -19.57
C ASP A 183 13.23 4.77 -18.60
N PHE A 184 12.15 4.20 -19.12
CA PHE A 184 11.18 3.53 -18.28
C PHE A 184 11.74 2.28 -17.60
N LEU A 185 12.51 1.46 -18.32
CA LEU A 185 13.21 0.31 -17.74
C LEU A 185 14.22 0.74 -16.67
N ALA A 186 14.93 1.86 -16.87
CA ALA A 186 15.83 2.40 -15.84
C ALA A 186 15.07 2.78 -14.56
N LYS A 187 13.88 3.38 -14.67
CA LYS A 187 13.02 3.70 -13.52
C LYS A 187 12.50 2.44 -12.82
N ILE A 188 12.05 1.42 -13.57
CA ILE A 188 11.62 0.14 -13.01
C ILE A 188 12.78 -0.53 -12.25
N ASN A 189 13.98 -0.54 -12.83
CA ASN A 189 15.17 -1.07 -12.17
C ASN A 189 15.52 -0.28 -10.91
N ALA A 190 15.33 1.03 -10.90
CA ALA A 190 15.52 1.88 -9.73
C ALA A 190 14.57 1.50 -8.57
N VAL A 191 13.32 1.24 -8.86
CA VAL A 191 12.35 0.72 -7.89
C VAL A 191 12.77 -0.66 -7.37
N ARG A 192 13.17 -1.57 -8.29
CA ARG A 192 13.63 -2.91 -7.90
C ARG A 192 14.86 -2.85 -7.01
N TYR A 193 15.82 -1.98 -7.36
CA TYR A 193 17.02 -1.77 -6.56
C TYR A 193 16.68 -1.27 -5.14
N ALA A 194 15.73 -0.35 -4.99
CA ALA A 194 15.29 0.13 -3.69
C ALA A 194 14.74 -1.01 -2.80
N PHE A 195 13.94 -1.92 -3.36
CA PHE A 195 13.49 -3.11 -2.63
C PHE A 195 14.65 -4.01 -2.21
N LEU A 196 15.57 -4.32 -3.12
CA LEU A 196 16.71 -5.21 -2.86
C LEU A 196 17.67 -4.63 -1.82
N GLU A 197 17.96 -3.33 -1.88
CA GLU A 197 18.79 -2.63 -0.90
C GLU A 197 18.21 -2.72 0.51
N LEU A 198 16.90 -2.70 0.63
CA LEU A 198 16.18 -2.84 1.91
C LEU A 198 15.96 -4.32 2.33
N GLY A 199 16.49 -5.27 1.59
CA GLY A 199 16.37 -6.70 1.87
C GLY A 199 14.95 -7.25 1.67
N ILE A 200 14.15 -6.64 0.77
CA ILE A 200 12.77 -7.04 0.48
C ILE A 200 12.71 -7.70 -0.90
N ASP A 201 13.07 -8.98 -0.96
CA ASP A 201 13.13 -9.72 -2.23
C ASP A 201 11.76 -9.92 -2.89
N GLU A 202 10.70 -10.05 -2.10
CA GLU A 202 9.32 -10.24 -2.53
C GLU A 202 8.61 -8.95 -2.94
N GLY A 203 9.28 -7.79 -2.91
CA GLY A 203 8.70 -6.52 -3.31
C GLY A 203 8.09 -6.57 -4.71
N VAL A 204 6.86 -6.06 -4.85
CA VAL A 204 6.11 -6.10 -6.10
C VAL A 204 6.16 -4.75 -6.81
N ILE A 205 6.26 -4.78 -8.14
CA ILE A 205 6.19 -3.59 -8.99
C ILE A 205 5.02 -3.78 -9.96
N VAL A 206 4.06 -2.87 -9.92
CA VAL A 206 3.00 -2.78 -10.92
C VAL A 206 3.43 -1.77 -11.98
N VAL A 207 3.60 -2.25 -13.19
CA VAL A 207 4.03 -1.44 -14.33
C VAL A 207 2.80 -1.10 -15.17
N ARG A 208 2.52 0.20 -15.28
CA ARG A 208 1.43 0.71 -16.10
C ARG A 208 1.99 1.33 -17.38
N THR A 209 1.31 1.11 -18.51
CA THR A 209 1.59 1.76 -19.78
C THR A 209 0.42 2.65 -20.18
N ASP A 210 0.73 3.86 -20.65
CA ASP A 210 -0.23 4.88 -21.09
C ASP A 210 -0.09 5.20 -22.59
N SER A 211 0.32 4.22 -23.39
CA SER A 211 0.47 4.31 -24.86
C SER A 211 -0.64 3.57 -25.59
#